data_e528a721b62a59f0648c65ee9e74dce0
#
_entry.id   e528a721b62a59f0648c65ee9e74dce0
#
_cell.length_a   1.000
_cell.length_b   1.000
_cell.length_c   1.000
_cell.angle_alpha   90.00
_cell.angle_beta   90.00
_cell.angle_gamma   90.00
#
_symmetry.space_group_name_H-M   'P 1'
#
loop_
_entity.id
_entity.type
_entity.pdbx_description
1 polymer ?
#
loop_
_entity_poly.entity_id
_entity_poly.type
_entity_poly.pdbx_seq_one_letter_code
_entity_poly.pdbx_strand_id
1 'polypeptide(L)'
;MPDFAHIEVLADSSLATTSRRRVLLVLASAATLAACGGGSDKGNPTPTPHLNGPAWWGYGRDAQHTGQGAIATQPLSRIQWTTSVDLQPQYSKGDLLIHYGSPVVSASNSVIVPVKTGATNGFRIDAHAGAVGTLLWTTVSDYLLPSHDWTPSFGVTLTKKNRLYMPGSGGKLLWCDDADAGAATMQQAIFYGSGTYDAAKATFDNTVFINTPLTADADGNIFFGFTVTGANPAGLVSGLARIAADGSGSWVSARAASNDASVSKVVMNCAPACSGDFQTVYVAVNTAVVAGTRQSGYLLALDSTTLTTKAAVRLTDPVTGMPSWVDDDGTSSPTVAPNGEVFYGVLEANLPDHNSRGWLLHFDATLLQTRLPGSFGWDDTASIVPAAMVASYRGSSSYLLMTKYNNYGGKGSGDGLNRVALLDPSQSQNDFLSGIPVMKEVMTILSQTPDPQYAGGFKEWCINTAAIDPFTQSILVNNEDGYLYRWDMGTNQFTERIQLTSGVGEAYTPTVIGADGAVFAINNAALFSIGR
;
A
#
# COMPACT_ATOMS: atom_id res chain seq x y z
N MET A 1 9.99 -43.35 -11.35
CA MET A 1 8.67 -43.78 -11.85
C MET A 1 8.05 -44.65 -10.78
N PRO A 2 6.94 -44.24 -10.22
CA PRO A 2 5.72 -45.02 -10.26
C PRO A 2 4.50 -44.13 -10.63
N ASP A 3 3.50 -44.87 -11.13
CA ASP A 3 2.30 -44.42 -11.80
C ASP A 3 1.31 -43.61 -10.96
N PHE A 4 0.61 -42.68 -11.62
CA PHE A 4 -0.60 -42.03 -11.10
C PHE A 4 -1.85 -42.75 -11.64
N ALA A 5 -2.65 -43.29 -10.71
CA ALA A 5 -3.95 -43.86 -10.99
C ALA A 5 -5.04 -42.75 -10.99
N HIS A 6 -5.93 -42.83 -11.99
CA HIS A 6 -7.12 -42.01 -12.15
C HIS A 6 -8.14 -42.26 -11.01
N ILE A 7 -8.78 -41.19 -10.55
CA ILE A 7 -10.04 -41.29 -9.80
C ILE A 7 -11.09 -40.50 -10.60
N GLU A 8 -12.07 -41.23 -11.14
CA GLU A 8 -13.31 -40.69 -11.68
C GLU A 8 -14.23 -40.25 -10.54
N VAL A 9 -14.83 -39.06 -10.69
CA VAL A 9 -15.91 -38.58 -9.83
C VAL A 9 -17.20 -38.61 -10.63
N LEU A 10 -18.12 -39.46 -10.18
CA LEU A 10 -19.48 -39.55 -10.66
C LEU A 10 -20.29 -38.33 -10.26
N ALA A 11 -20.98 -37.77 -11.24
CA ALA A 11 -22.01 -36.75 -11.02
C ALA A 11 -23.30 -37.40 -10.59
N ASP A 12 -23.96 -36.88 -9.57
CA ASP A 12 -25.36 -37.16 -9.30
C ASP A 12 -26.16 -35.87 -9.24
N SER A 13 -27.23 -35.85 -10.00
CA SER A 13 -28.15 -34.77 -10.22
C SER A 13 -29.43 -34.97 -9.40
N SER A 14 -29.88 -33.95 -8.65
CA SER A 14 -31.32 -33.81 -8.43
C SER A 14 -31.74 -32.40 -8.09
N LEU A 15 -32.69 -31.96 -8.84
CA LEU A 15 -33.46 -30.71 -8.83
C LEU A 15 -34.21 -30.44 -7.53
N ALA A 16 -34.30 -29.16 -7.13
CA ALA A 16 -35.56 -28.60 -6.63
C ALA A 16 -35.56 -27.07 -6.74
N THR A 17 -36.45 -26.59 -7.54
CA THR A 17 -36.88 -25.21 -7.75
C THR A 17 -37.66 -24.66 -6.54
N THR A 18 -37.38 -23.44 -6.11
CA THR A 18 -38.46 -22.53 -5.64
C THR A 18 -38.05 -21.07 -5.83
N SER A 19 -38.79 -20.41 -6.66
CA SER A 19 -38.84 -18.99 -6.98
C SER A 19 -39.37 -18.17 -5.80
N ARG A 20 -38.69 -17.09 -5.42
CA ARG A 20 -39.32 -15.91 -4.81
C ARG A 20 -38.70 -14.63 -5.37
N ARG A 21 -39.46 -14.01 -6.27
CA ARG A 21 -39.24 -12.63 -6.72
C ARG A 21 -39.38 -11.68 -5.54
N ARG A 22 -38.38 -10.83 -5.31
CA ARG A 22 -38.55 -9.58 -4.58
C ARG A 22 -38.39 -8.42 -5.57
N VAL A 23 -39.46 -7.63 -5.64
CA VAL A 23 -39.57 -6.39 -6.40
C VAL A 23 -38.72 -5.34 -5.71
N LEU A 24 -37.75 -4.76 -6.41
CA LEU A 24 -37.09 -3.52 -6.01
C LEU A 24 -37.90 -2.34 -6.57
N LEU A 25 -38.43 -1.51 -5.67
CA LEU A 25 -38.94 -0.18 -6.02
C LEU A 25 -37.76 0.76 -6.26
N VAL A 26 -37.62 1.25 -7.48
CA VAL A 26 -36.72 2.37 -7.81
C VAL A 26 -37.56 3.65 -7.69
N LEU A 27 -37.24 4.50 -6.72
CA LEU A 27 -37.77 5.87 -6.62
C LEU A 27 -36.88 6.79 -7.48
N ALA A 28 -37.40 7.17 -8.63
CA ALA A 28 -36.81 8.22 -9.46
C ALA A 28 -37.30 9.59 -8.92
N SER A 29 -36.38 10.41 -8.43
CA SER A 29 -36.64 11.80 -8.08
C SER A 29 -36.34 12.67 -9.30
N ALA A 30 -37.39 13.25 -9.88
CA ALA A 30 -37.29 14.24 -10.94
C ALA A 30 -36.84 15.60 -10.37
N ALA A 31 -35.72 16.12 -10.87
CA ALA A 31 -35.29 17.49 -10.61
C ALA A 31 -35.82 18.41 -11.70
N THR A 32 -36.69 19.36 -11.32
CA THR A 32 -37.18 20.44 -12.19
C THR A 32 -36.10 21.51 -12.36
N LEU A 33 -35.72 21.78 -13.61
CA LEU A 33 -34.92 22.96 -13.97
C LEU A 33 -35.83 24.21 -13.96
N ALA A 34 -35.46 25.20 -13.16
CA ALA A 34 -35.91 26.58 -13.32
C ALA A 34 -34.70 27.43 -13.78
N ALA A 35 -34.77 27.93 -15.02
CA ALA A 35 -33.85 28.94 -15.52
C ALA A 35 -34.47 30.32 -15.26
N CYS A 36 -33.70 31.27 -14.73
CA CYS A 36 -33.60 32.67 -15.16
C CYS A 36 -32.89 33.57 -14.13
N GLY A 37 -32.02 34.44 -14.60
CA GLY A 37 -31.66 35.69 -13.97
C GLY A 37 -30.19 35.86 -13.60
N GLY A 38 -29.46 36.65 -14.40
CA GLY A 38 -28.07 37.02 -14.14
C GLY A 38 -27.90 37.83 -12.86
N GLY A 39 -26.87 37.49 -12.10
CA GLY A 39 -26.37 38.24 -10.98
C GLY A 39 -24.89 37.85 -10.77
N SER A 40 -24.04 38.83 -10.54
CA SER A 40 -22.60 38.71 -10.32
C SER A 40 -22.30 37.71 -9.21
N ASP A 41 -21.78 36.55 -9.59
CA ASP A 41 -21.39 35.50 -8.65
C ASP A 41 -20.16 35.91 -7.84
N LYS A 42 -20.39 36.26 -6.59
CA LYS A 42 -19.43 35.98 -5.51
C LYS A 42 -19.50 34.47 -5.32
N GLY A 43 -18.47 33.76 -5.78
CA GLY A 43 -18.41 32.31 -5.75
C GLY A 43 -18.73 31.77 -4.35
N ASN A 44 -19.88 31.16 -4.22
CA ASN A 44 -20.21 30.34 -3.06
C ASN A 44 -19.26 29.13 -3.09
N PRO A 45 -18.54 28.81 -2.01
CA PRO A 45 -17.70 27.61 -1.99
C PRO A 45 -18.58 26.41 -2.31
N THR A 46 -18.19 25.64 -3.32
CA THR A 46 -18.84 24.36 -3.65
C THR A 46 -18.88 23.52 -2.37
N PRO A 47 -20.05 23.00 -1.95
CA PRO A 47 -20.13 22.18 -0.74
C PRO A 47 -19.14 21.02 -0.86
N THR A 48 -18.21 20.91 0.08
CA THR A 48 -17.29 19.76 0.17
C THR A 48 -18.17 18.50 0.31
N PRO A 49 -17.98 17.48 -0.53
CA PRO A 49 -18.73 16.23 -0.38
C PRO A 49 -18.53 15.69 1.03
N HIS A 50 -19.60 15.39 1.74
CA HIS A 50 -19.51 14.74 3.05
C HIS A 50 -19.03 13.31 2.87
N LEU A 51 -17.77 13.05 3.18
CA LEU A 51 -17.19 11.72 3.22
C LEU A 51 -17.76 10.93 4.40
N ASN A 52 -18.09 9.67 4.18
CA ASN A 52 -18.51 8.77 5.24
C ASN A 52 -17.28 8.09 5.89
N GLY A 53 -16.48 8.88 6.62
CA GLY A 53 -15.22 8.48 7.24
C GLY A 53 -14.00 9.20 6.63
N PRO A 54 -12.78 8.86 7.04
CA PRO A 54 -11.55 9.46 6.55
C PRO A 54 -11.40 9.36 5.02
N ALA A 55 -10.80 10.38 4.40
CA ALA A 55 -10.55 10.40 2.96
C ALA A 55 -9.46 9.38 2.59
N TRP A 56 -8.44 9.27 3.46
CA TRP A 56 -7.32 8.35 3.30
C TRP A 56 -6.94 7.77 4.66
N TRP A 57 -7.27 6.52 4.94
CA TRP A 57 -7.21 6.00 6.33
C TRP A 57 -5.93 5.22 6.66
N GLY A 58 -5.15 4.80 5.67
CA GLY A 58 -3.91 4.06 5.89
C GLY A 58 -3.04 3.97 4.65
N TYR A 59 -2.08 3.08 4.68
CA TYR A 59 -1.27 2.72 3.53
C TYR A 59 -2.16 2.31 2.35
N GLY A 60 -1.86 2.79 1.13
CA GLY A 60 -2.66 2.50 -0.05
C GLY A 60 -4.13 2.90 0.05
N ARG A 61 -4.48 3.87 0.88
CA ARG A 61 -5.79 4.47 1.13
C ARG A 61 -6.68 3.66 2.09
N ASP A 62 -6.86 2.36 1.91
CA ASP A 62 -7.82 1.50 2.62
C ASP A 62 -7.20 0.13 2.96
N ALA A 63 -7.96 -0.72 3.65
CA ALA A 63 -7.48 -2.02 4.07
C ALA A 63 -7.20 -3.01 2.91
N GLN A 64 -7.66 -2.72 1.71
CA GLN A 64 -7.41 -3.49 0.49
C GLN A 64 -6.23 -2.95 -0.31
N HIS A 65 -5.70 -1.77 0.06
CA HIS A 65 -4.64 -1.02 -0.64
C HIS A 65 -5.03 -0.64 -2.08
N THR A 66 -6.28 -0.19 -2.26
CA THR A 66 -6.81 0.09 -3.61
C THR A 66 -6.19 1.31 -4.26
N GLY A 67 -5.67 2.27 -3.49
CA GLY A 67 -5.17 3.56 -3.97
C GLY A 67 -6.27 4.50 -4.50
N GLN A 68 -7.55 4.15 -4.39
CA GLN A 68 -8.65 4.92 -4.99
C GLN A 68 -9.10 6.08 -4.10
N GLY A 69 -9.07 7.30 -4.64
CA GLY A 69 -9.63 8.48 -4.00
C GLY A 69 -11.15 8.41 -3.88
N ALA A 70 -11.68 9.05 -2.83
CA ALA A 70 -13.12 9.12 -2.55
C ALA A 70 -13.78 10.36 -3.17
N ILE A 71 -12.99 11.28 -3.72
CA ILE A 71 -13.44 12.54 -4.32
C ILE A 71 -12.54 12.93 -5.49
N ALA A 72 -13.03 13.80 -6.38
CA ALA A 72 -12.26 14.34 -7.50
C ALA A 72 -11.06 15.17 -7.01
N THR A 73 -9.91 14.94 -7.60
CA THR A 73 -8.72 15.73 -7.31
C THR A 73 -8.78 17.13 -7.92
N GLN A 74 -8.17 18.09 -7.23
CA GLN A 74 -7.93 19.42 -7.76
C GLN A 74 -6.87 19.36 -8.89
N PRO A 75 -6.85 20.35 -9.82
CA PRO A 75 -5.74 20.49 -10.78
C PRO A 75 -4.39 20.66 -10.07
N LEU A 76 -3.31 20.16 -10.67
CA LEU A 76 -1.95 20.32 -10.17
C LEU A 76 -1.40 21.74 -10.45
N SER A 77 -2.14 22.78 -10.06
CA SER A 77 -1.86 24.16 -10.45
C SER A 77 -0.71 24.80 -9.66
N ARG A 78 -0.62 24.51 -8.39
CA ARG A 78 0.43 25.08 -7.50
C ARG A 78 0.65 24.21 -6.27
N ILE A 79 1.82 24.38 -5.66
CA ILE A 79 2.08 23.94 -4.28
C ILE A 79 1.37 24.91 -3.36
N GLN A 80 0.44 24.41 -2.55
CA GLN A 80 -0.32 25.21 -1.59
C GLN A 80 0.49 25.45 -0.31
N TRP A 81 1.10 24.39 0.19
CA TRP A 81 1.99 24.42 1.35
C TRP A 81 2.93 23.22 1.36
N THR A 82 3.97 23.29 2.19
CA THR A 82 4.93 22.20 2.39
C THR A 82 5.26 22.04 3.87
N THR A 83 5.65 20.82 4.27
CA THR A 83 6.21 20.56 5.60
C THR A 83 7.26 19.45 5.51
N SER A 84 8.25 19.46 6.42
CA SER A 84 9.26 18.39 6.46
C SER A 84 8.68 17.11 7.06
N VAL A 85 9.01 15.96 6.47
CA VAL A 85 8.72 14.64 7.03
C VAL A 85 9.97 13.99 7.65
N ASP A 86 11.13 14.60 7.47
CA ASP A 86 12.38 14.20 8.10
C ASP A 86 13.16 15.45 8.50
N LEU A 87 13.51 15.59 9.79
CA LEU A 87 14.23 16.72 10.31
C LEU A 87 15.75 16.54 10.24
N GLN A 88 16.21 15.32 9.96
CA GLN A 88 17.63 14.97 9.80
C GLN A 88 17.78 13.89 8.69
N PRO A 89 17.47 14.23 7.42
CA PRO A 89 17.56 13.29 6.31
C PRO A 89 19.01 12.86 6.09
N GLN A 90 19.21 11.56 5.81
CA GLN A 90 20.53 10.98 5.58
C GLN A 90 20.67 10.64 4.09
N TYR A 91 21.59 11.32 3.41
CA TYR A 91 21.86 11.10 1.99
C TYR A 91 23.05 10.16 1.78
N SER A 92 22.94 9.25 0.84
CA SER A 92 24.02 8.38 0.38
C SER A 92 24.39 8.77 -1.06
N LYS A 93 25.61 9.27 -1.27
CA LYS A 93 26.11 9.74 -2.57
C LYS A 93 25.24 10.80 -3.26
N GLY A 94 24.44 11.51 -2.49
CA GLY A 94 23.50 12.54 -2.99
C GLY A 94 22.07 12.07 -3.14
N ASP A 95 21.79 10.78 -2.99
CA ASP A 95 20.44 10.21 -3.04
C ASP A 95 19.87 9.99 -1.64
N LEU A 96 18.58 10.24 -1.47
CA LEU A 96 17.83 9.98 -0.25
C LEU A 96 17.12 8.63 -0.37
N LEU A 97 17.74 7.59 0.18
CA LEU A 97 17.25 6.22 0.14
C LEU A 97 16.40 5.92 1.38
N ILE A 98 15.19 6.48 1.45
CA ILE A 98 14.29 6.28 2.58
C ILE A 98 12.82 6.34 2.16
N HIS A 99 12.02 5.39 2.63
CA HIS A 99 10.57 5.37 2.44
C HIS A 99 9.88 5.89 3.70
N TYR A 100 9.28 7.04 3.61
CA TYR A 100 8.55 7.64 4.72
C TYR A 100 7.16 7.00 4.89
N GLY A 101 6.65 7.01 6.12
CA GLY A 101 5.28 6.58 6.39
C GLY A 101 4.25 7.39 5.60
N SER A 102 3.24 6.71 5.07
CA SER A 102 2.16 7.37 4.32
C SER A 102 1.37 8.31 5.22
N PRO A 103 1.08 9.55 4.79
CA PRO A 103 0.12 10.40 5.46
C PRO A 103 -1.27 9.76 5.44
N VAL A 104 -2.10 10.09 6.44
CA VAL A 104 -3.53 9.78 6.45
C VAL A 104 -4.33 11.07 6.53
N VAL A 105 -5.56 11.05 6.00
CA VAL A 105 -6.40 12.25 5.94
C VAL A 105 -7.78 11.95 6.50
N SER A 106 -8.17 12.71 7.53
CA SER A 106 -9.50 12.62 8.15
C SER A 106 -10.62 13.10 7.23
N ALA A 107 -11.87 12.86 7.61
CA ALA A 107 -13.02 13.40 6.89
C ALA A 107 -13.10 14.94 6.97
N SER A 108 -12.55 15.54 8.02
CA SER A 108 -12.45 17.00 8.23
C SER A 108 -11.24 17.62 7.51
N ASN A 109 -10.53 16.84 6.71
CA ASN A 109 -9.33 17.27 5.98
C ASN A 109 -8.13 17.62 6.88
N SER A 110 -8.00 17.00 8.06
CA SER A 110 -6.75 17.02 8.80
C SER A 110 -5.78 16.02 8.17
N VAL A 111 -4.62 16.49 7.75
CA VAL A 111 -3.54 15.69 7.18
C VAL A 111 -2.57 15.31 8.29
N ILE A 112 -2.53 14.03 8.64
CA ILE A 112 -1.72 13.51 9.74
C ILE A 112 -0.49 12.84 9.15
N VAL A 113 0.67 13.39 9.47
CA VAL A 113 1.94 13.12 8.79
C VAL A 113 2.91 12.45 9.75
N PRO A 114 3.39 11.23 9.45
CA PRO A 114 4.55 10.66 10.13
C PRO A 114 5.81 11.50 9.88
N VAL A 115 6.53 11.86 10.93
CA VAL A 115 7.75 12.67 10.87
C VAL A 115 8.89 11.97 11.60
N LYS A 116 9.99 11.72 10.88
CA LYS A 116 11.26 11.25 11.46
C LYS A 116 12.02 12.45 12.03
N THR A 117 12.42 12.40 13.31
CA THR A 117 13.01 13.56 14.02
C THR A 117 14.51 13.49 14.21
N GLY A 118 15.10 12.29 14.18
CA GLY A 118 16.54 12.07 14.34
C GLY A 118 17.16 11.40 13.12
N ALA A 119 18.49 11.34 13.08
CA ALA A 119 19.23 10.74 11.96
C ALA A 119 18.90 9.25 11.75
N THR A 120 18.85 8.48 12.84
CA THR A 120 18.62 7.02 12.79
C THR A 120 17.34 6.59 13.50
N ASN A 121 16.78 7.44 14.35
CA ASN A 121 15.60 7.10 15.17
C ASN A 121 14.89 8.39 15.62
N GLY A 122 13.76 8.22 16.30
CA GLY A 122 12.93 9.32 16.78
C GLY A 122 11.79 9.62 15.80
N PHE A 123 10.55 9.56 16.31
CA PHE A 123 9.35 9.72 15.49
C PHE A 123 8.30 10.53 16.23
N ARG A 124 7.54 11.28 15.46
CA ARG A 124 6.33 11.97 15.89
C ARG A 124 5.30 11.96 14.77
N ILE A 125 4.12 12.41 15.06
CA ILE A 125 3.12 12.76 14.05
C ILE A 125 2.77 14.23 14.18
N ASP A 126 2.61 14.89 13.04
CA ASP A 126 2.13 16.28 12.93
C ASP A 126 0.80 16.27 12.18
N ALA A 127 -0.22 16.92 12.73
CA ALA A 127 -1.49 17.12 12.03
C ALA A 127 -1.57 18.54 11.49
N HIS A 128 -1.88 18.66 10.21
CA HIS A 128 -2.01 19.93 9.51
C HIS A 128 -3.42 20.12 8.96
N ALA A 129 -3.93 21.35 8.95
CA ALA A 129 -5.13 21.68 8.20
C ALA A 129 -4.85 21.53 6.70
N GLY A 130 -5.55 20.59 6.04
CA GLY A 130 -5.24 20.19 4.66
C GLY A 130 -5.24 21.34 3.66
N ALA A 131 -6.20 22.27 3.78
CA ALA A 131 -6.32 23.39 2.86
C ALA A 131 -5.21 24.46 2.94
N VAL A 132 -4.59 24.65 4.14
CA VAL A 132 -3.68 25.79 4.39
C VAL A 132 -2.37 25.41 5.06
N GLY A 133 -2.19 24.15 5.45
CA GLY A 133 -0.96 23.63 6.05
C GLY A 133 -0.68 24.08 7.49
N THR A 134 -1.61 24.80 8.14
CA THR A 134 -1.43 25.20 9.53
C THR A 134 -1.29 23.98 10.42
N LEU A 135 -0.23 23.93 11.23
CA LEU A 135 -0.05 22.89 12.22
C LEU A 135 -1.16 22.97 13.28
N LEU A 136 -1.93 21.90 13.41
CA LEU A 136 -3.03 21.80 14.38
C LEU A 136 -2.53 21.27 15.72
N TRP A 137 -1.75 20.18 15.68
CA TRP A 137 -1.17 19.55 16.85
C TRP A 137 0.01 18.64 16.47
N THR A 138 0.82 18.29 17.46
CA THR A 138 1.97 17.37 17.34
C THR A 138 1.92 16.35 18.47
N THR A 139 2.26 15.10 18.20
CA THR A 139 2.43 14.07 19.23
C THR A 139 3.68 13.23 18.97
N VAL A 140 4.53 13.11 19.99
CA VAL A 140 5.76 12.33 19.94
C VAL A 140 5.44 10.86 20.23
N SER A 141 6.06 9.95 19.48
CA SER A 141 6.06 8.52 19.77
C SER A 141 7.37 8.12 20.45
N ASP A 142 7.28 7.17 21.37
CA ASP A 142 8.44 6.46 21.92
C ASP A 142 8.85 5.24 21.07
N TYR A 143 8.34 5.12 19.84
CA TYR A 143 8.68 4.06 18.91
C TYR A 143 10.19 3.99 18.66
N LEU A 144 10.72 2.78 18.71
CA LEU A 144 12.09 2.46 18.35
C LEU A 144 12.09 1.66 17.05
N LEU A 145 12.95 2.07 16.14
CA LEU A 145 13.09 1.43 14.83
C LEU A 145 13.88 0.13 14.98
N PRO A 146 13.39 -1.03 14.50
CA PRO A 146 14.20 -2.23 14.43
C PRO A 146 15.34 -2.06 13.44
N SER A 147 16.34 -2.93 13.52
CA SER A 147 17.41 -2.97 12.51
C SER A 147 16.81 -3.15 11.11
N HIS A 148 17.14 -2.27 10.20
CA HIS A 148 16.65 -2.20 8.82
C HIS A 148 17.69 -1.48 7.97
N ASP A 149 17.54 -1.52 6.65
CA ASP A 149 18.46 -0.83 5.75
C ASP A 149 18.08 0.65 5.60
N TRP A 150 16.95 0.97 4.98
CA TRP A 150 16.61 2.34 4.59
C TRP A 150 15.11 2.71 4.71
N THR A 151 14.26 1.79 5.09
CA THR A 151 12.81 2.03 5.15
C THR A 151 12.29 1.93 6.58
N PRO A 152 11.96 3.06 7.24
CA PRO A 152 11.39 3.04 8.57
C PRO A 152 9.94 2.53 8.56
N SER A 153 9.61 1.63 9.48
CA SER A 153 8.27 1.05 9.60
C SER A 153 7.30 1.90 10.43
N PHE A 154 7.49 3.21 10.47
CA PHE A 154 6.62 4.12 11.22
C PHE A 154 5.45 4.57 10.36
N GLY A 155 4.40 3.74 10.26
CA GLY A 155 3.17 4.04 9.53
C GLY A 155 1.97 4.15 10.48
N VAL A 156 1.10 5.13 10.24
CA VAL A 156 -0.11 5.40 11.04
C VAL A 156 -1.36 4.94 10.31
N THR A 157 -2.47 4.76 11.04
CA THR A 157 -3.76 4.46 10.42
C THR A 157 -4.91 5.14 11.17
N LEU A 158 -5.95 5.48 10.43
CA LEU A 158 -7.25 5.91 10.96
C LEU A 158 -8.27 4.78 10.86
N THR A 159 -9.13 4.64 11.84
CA THR A 159 -10.31 3.82 11.69
C THR A 159 -11.42 4.61 10.98
N LYS A 160 -12.45 3.93 10.49
CA LYS A 160 -13.64 4.56 9.90
C LYS A 160 -14.32 5.58 10.84
N LYS A 161 -14.11 5.45 12.15
CA LYS A 161 -14.62 6.36 13.19
C LYS A 161 -13.63 7.47 13.56
N ASN A 162 -12.60 7.70 12.77
CA ASN A 162 -11.57 8.72 12.98
C ASN A 162 -10.65 8.49 14.20
N ARG A 163 -10.64 7.26 14.78
CA ARG A 163 -9.65 6.91 15.79
C ARG A 163 -8.29 6.74 15.11
N LEU A 164 -7.27 7.39 15.65
CA LEU A 164 -5.91 7.33 15.15
C LEU A 164 -5.09 6.31 15.94
N TYR A 165 -4.28 5.53 15.23
CA TYR A 165 -3.27 4.64 15.80
C TYR A 165 -1.90 4.94 15.21
N MET A 166 -0.86 4.88 16.07
CA MET A 166 0.54 4.96 15.67
C MET A 166 1.40 3.95 16.44
N PRO A 167 2.53 3.50 15.89
CA PRO A 167 3.47 2.62 16.59
C PRO A 167 4.09 3.29 17.81
N GLY A 168 4.32 2.49 18.87
CA GLY A 168 5.10 2.84 20.06
C GLY A 168 6.13 1.76 20.38
N SER A 169 6.98 1.99 21.40
CA SER A 169 8.01 1.04 21.82
C SER A 169 7.39 -0.25 22.38
N GLY A 170 8.16 -1.34 22.38
CA GLY A 170 7.73 -2.62 22.92
C GLY A 170 6.59 -3.29 22.16
N GLY A 171 6.36 -2.91 20.91
CA GLY A 171 5.27 -3.44 20.08
C GLY A 171 3.88 -2.91 20.45
N LYS A 172 3.78 -1.89 21.31
CA LYS A 172 2.50 -1.26 21.65
C LYS A 172 2.03 -0.33 20.54
N LEU A 173 0.73 -0.08 20.49
CA LEU A 173 0.13 1.01 19.74
C LEU A 173 -0.22 2.16 20.66
N LEU A 174 0.01 3.39 20.21
CA LEU A 174 -0.52 4.60 20.81
C LEU A 174 -1.75 5.04 20.02
N TRP A 175 -2.81 5.51 20.69
CA TRP A 175 -4.06 5.86 20.01
C TRP A 175 -4.84 6.99 20.70
N CYS A 176 -5.65 7.71 19.90
CA CYS A 176 -6.66 8.66 20.39
C CYS A 176 -7.97 8.48 19.63
N ASP A 177 -9.10 8.79 20.30
CA ASP A 177 -10.45 8.51 19.79
C ASP A 177 -10.83 9.37 18.57
N ASP A 178 -10.35 10.60 18.50
CA ASP A 178 -10.68 11.51 17.41
C ASP A 178 -9.43 12.29 16.99
N ALA A 179 -8.96 11.99 15.79
CA ALA A 179 -7.79 12.63 15.21
C ALA A 179 -7.97 14.14 14.95
N ASP A 180 -9.21 14.61 14.81
CA ASP A 180 -9.51 16.02 14.57
C ASP A 180 -9.62 16.85 15.87
N ALA A 181 -9.89 16.18 17.00
CA ALA A 181 -9.97 16.86 18.31
C ALA A 181 -8.59 17.19 18.92
N GLY A 182 -7.52 16.70 18.30
CA GLY A 182 -6.15 16.87 18.79
C GLY A 182 -5.70 15.72 19.70
N ALA A 183 -4.39 15.45 19.69
CA ALA A 183 -3.79 14.34 20.44
C ALA A 183 -3.39 14.75 21.87
N ALA A 184 -4.30 15.35 22.63
CA ALA A 184 -3.99 15.84 23.97
C ALA A 184 -3.54 14.74 24.93
N THR A 185 -4.02 13.49 24.78
CA THR A 185 -3.58 12.34 25.58
C THR A 185 -3.70 11.07 24.75
N MET A 186 -2.56 10.49 24.39
CA MET A 186 -2.54 9.19 23.73
C MET A 186 -2.72 8.08 24.77
N GLN A 187 -3.63 7.17 24.49
CA GLN A 187 -3.80 5.91 25.19
C GLN A 187 -2.89 4.85 24.57
N GLN A 188 -2.73 3.70 25.23
CA GLN A 188 -1.93 2.60 24.72
C GLN A 188 -2.73 1.31 24.61
N ALA A 189 -2.43 0.51 23.59
CA ALA A 189 -2.94 -0.84 23.40
C ALA A 189 -1.77 -1.80 23.17
N ILE A 190 -1.79 -2.95 23.86
CA ILE A 190 -0.68 -3.90 23.87
C ILE A 190 -1.23 -5.28 23.50
N PHE A 191 -0.79 -5.83 22.36
CA PHE A 191 -1.35 -7.04 21.79
C PHE A 191 -1.11 -8.31 22.62
N TYR A 192 -0.13 -8.29 23.50
CA TYR A 192 0.19 -9.40 24.44
C TYR A 192 -0.18 -9.10 25.89
N GLY A 193 -0.90 -8.01 26.15
CA GLY A 193 -1.46 -7.66 27.46
C GLY A 193 -0.65 -6.60 28.21
N SER A 194 -1.34 -5.57 28.72
CA SER A 194 -0.74 -4.43 29.42
C SER A 194 0.00 -4.84 30.69
N GLY A 195 -0.59 -5.73 31.52
CA GLY A 195 0.07 -6.21 32.75
C GLY A 195 1.38 -6.95 32.48
N THR A 196 1.46 -7.70 31.37
CA THR A 196 2.70 -8.36 30.93
C THR A 196 3.76 -7.34 30.52
N TYR A 197 3.37 -6.33 29.75
CA TYR A 197 4.24 -5.24 29.33
C TYR A 197 4.78 -4.46 30.54
N ASP A 198 3.91 -4.02 31.45
CA ASP A 198 4.27 -3.20 32.61
C ASP A 198 5.26 -3.93 33.54
N ALA A 199 5.11 -5.25 33.67
CA ALA A 199 6.00 -6.08 34.52
C ALA A 199 7.46 -6.15 34.00
N ALA A 200 7.69 -5.91 32.69
CA ALA A 200 9.02 -6.01 32.08
C ALA A 200 9.23 -5.00 30.93
N LYS A 201 8.70 -3.78 31.11
CA LYS A 201 8.67 -2.71 30.11
C LYS A 201 10.01 -2.54 29.37
N ALA A 202 11.10 -2.38 30.10
CA ALA A 202 12.42 -2.15 29.48
C ALA A 202 12.88 -3.34 28.60
N THR A 203 12.52 -4.57 28.95
CA THR A 203 12.83 -5.75 28.11
C THR A 203 12.03 -5.70 26.82
N PHE A 204 10.73 -5.46 26.89
CA PHE A 204 9.89 -5.38 25.69
C PHE A 204 10.28 -4.22 24.79
N ASP A 205 10.53 -3.03 25.34
CA ASP A 205 10.97 -1.85 24.57
C ASP A 205 12.26 -2.10 23.77
N ASN A 206 13.14 -2.96 24.28
CA ASN A 206 14.42 -3.29 23.62
C ASN A 206 14.37 -4.55 22.74
N THR A 207 13.28 -5.32 22.76
CA THR A 207 13.24 -6.61 22.06
C THR A 207 12.05 -6.80 21.13
N VAL A 208 10.99 -6.00 21.24
CA VAL A 208 9.77 -6.14 20.42
C VAL A 208 9.51 -4.85 19.65
N PHE A 209 9.50 -4.94 18.34
CA PHE A 209 9.38 -3.78 17.44
C PHE A 209 8.27 -4.01 16.42
N ILE A 210 7.43 -3.03 16.18
CA ILE A 210 6.53 -3.01 15.02
C ILE A 210 7.39 -2.83 13.77
N ASN A 211 7.18 -3.66 12.76
CA ASN A 211 8.01 -3.65 11.54
C ASN A 211 7.22 -3.48 10.24
N THR A 212 5.93 -3.12 10.34
CA THR A 212 5.09 -2.81 9.17
C THR A 212 4.26 -1.56 9.42
N PRO A 213 3.72 -0.91 8.36
CA PRO A 213 2.60 0.01 8.52
C PRO A 213 1.42 -0.68 9.19
N LEU A 214 0.54 0.12 9.80
CA LEU A 214 -0.68 -0.35 10.46
C LEU A 214 -1.83 -0.40 9.45
N THR A 215 -2.65 -1.44 9.52
CA THR A 215 -3.87 -1.55 8.71
C THR A 215 -5.10 -1.65 9.60
N ALA A 216 -6.07 -0.75 9.41
CA ALA A 216 -7.36 -0.79 10.09
C ALA A 216 -8.43 -1.43 9.20
N ASP A 217 -9.24 -2.34 9.72
CA ASP A 217 -10.44 -2.81 9.04
C ASP A 217 -11.65 -1.89 9.28
N ALA A 218 -12.79 -2.22 8.65
CA ALA A 218 -14.01 -1.43 8.77
C ALA A 218 -14.61 -1.41 10.19
N ASP A 219 -14.34 -2.45 10.99
CA ASP A 219 -14.83 -2.59 12.35
C ASP A 219 -13.91 -1.90 13.37
N GLY A 220 -12.70 -1.49 12.94
CA GLY A 220 -11.71 -0.81 13.77
C GLY A 220 -10.71 -1.76 14.44
N ASN A 221 -10.57 -2.99 13.95
CA ASN A 221 -9.46 -3.86 14.32
C ASN A 221 -8.19 -3.38 13.59
N ILE A 222 -7.04 -3.49 14.27
CA ILE A 222 -5.75 -3.04 13.74
C ILE A 222 -4.82 -4.24 13.59
N PHE A 223 -4.24 -4.40 12.40
CA PHE A 223 -3.30 -5.47 12.06
C PHE A 223 -1.92 -4.90 11.76
N PHE A 224 -0.86 -5.58 12.22
CA PHE A 224 0.51 -5.16 11.99
C PHE A 224 1.51 -6.30 12.24
N GLY A 225 2.60 -6.27 11.50
CA GLY A 225 3.75 -7.14 11.74
C GLY A 225 4.59 -6.64 12.91
N PHE A 226 5.21 -7.58 13.62
CA PHE A 226 6.21 -7.26 14.64
C PHE A 226 7.40 -8.20 14.57
N THR A 227 8.56 -7.68 14.91
CA THR A 227 9.81 -8.45 15.02
C THR A 227 10.28 -8.51 16.46
N VAL A 228 10.87 -9.63 16.84
CA VAL A 228 11.44 -9.88 18.16
C VAL A 228 12.93 -10.22 18.01
N THR A 229 13.78 -9.43 18.66
CA THR A 229 15.25 -9.53 18.54
C THR A 229 15.93 -10.18 19.74
N GLY A 230 15.16 -10.50 20.80
CA GLY A 230 15.72 -11.08 22.01
C GLY A 230 14.70 -11.81 22.88
N ALA A 231 15.18 -12.51 23.90
CA ALA A 231 14.33 -13.18 24.87
C ALA A 231 13.46 -12.17 25.63
N ASN A 232 12.20 -12.53 25.86
CA ASN A 232 11.24 -11.73 26.59
C ASN A 232 10.34 -12.60 27.47
N PRO A 233 9.76 -12.05 28.58
CA PRO A 233 8.99 -12.85 29.54
C PRO A 233 7.69 -13.44 29.00
N ALA A 234 7.14 -12.89 27.90
CA ALA A 234 5.92 -13.38 27.26
C ALA A 234 6.19 -14.52 26.26
N GLY A 235 7.47 -14.88 26.02
CA GLY A 235 7.83 -15.88 25.02
C GLY A 235 7.44 -15.47 23.59
N LEU A 236 7.33 -14.16 23.32
CA LEU A 236 7.03 -13.65 21.98
C LEU A 236 8.11 -14.03 21.00
N VAL A 237 7.69 -14.37 19.81
CA VAL A 237 8.52 -14.53 18.60
C VAL A 237 7.87 -13.73 17.47
N SER A 238 8.66 -13.30 16.49
CA SER A 238 8.19 -12.42 15.41
C SER A 238 6.97 -12.96 14.67
N GLY A 239 6.05 -12.09 14.33
CA GLY A 239 4.80 -12.51 13.70
C GLY A 239 3.84 -11.37 13.34
N LEU A 240 2.57 -11.72 13.19
CA LEU A 240 1.46 -10.78 12.99
C LEU A 240 0.68 -10.60 14.28
N ALA A 241 0.37 -9.36 14.62
CA ALA A 241 -0.46 -8.98 15.75
C ALA A 241 -1.77 -8.34 15.29
N ARG A 242 -2.79 -8.44 16.15
CA ARG A 242 -4.08 -7.79 16.02
C ARG A 242 -4.44 -7.10 17.34
N ILE A 243 -4.92 -5.86 17.24
CA ILE A 243 -5.68 -5.21 18.33
C ILE A 243 -7.12 -5.11 17.85
N ALA A 244 -8.04 -5.74 18.57
CA ALA A 244 -9.46 -5.65 18.28
C ALA A 244 -10.03 -4.27 18.62
N ALA A 245 -11.19 -3.94 18.07
CA ALA A 245 -11.87 -2.66 18.32
C ALA A 245 -12.18 -2.39 19.80
N ASP A 246 -12.31 -3.45 20.60
CA ASP A 246 -12.50 -3.40 22.06
C ASP A 246 -11.17 -3.25 22.83
N GLY A 247 -10.04 -3.22 22.15
CA GLY A 247 -8.70 -3.12 22.72
C GLY A 247 -8.05 -4.46 23.09
N SER A 248 -8.74 -5.59 22.92
CA SER A 248 -8.15 -6.91 23.17
C SER A 248 -7.09 -7.24 22.11
N GLY A 249 -6.00 -7.88 22.54
CA GLY A 249 -4.87 -8.23 21.69
C GLY A 249 -4.78 -9.73 21.40
N SER A 250 -4.30 -10.06 20.21
CA SER A 250 -3.93 -11.42 19.81
C SER A 250 -2.76 -11.39 18.82
N TRP A 251 -2.08 -12.53 18.67
CA TRP A 251 -0.97 -12.65 17.74
C TRP A 251 -0.72 -14.09 17.30
N VAL A 252 -0.03 -14.24 16.18
CA VAL A 252 0.46 -15.52 15.68
C VAL A 252 1.90 -15.35 15.20
N SER A 253 2.78 -16.33 15.48
CA SER A 253 4.14 -16.27 14.95
C SER A 253 4.18 -16.53 13.43
N ALA A 254 5.05 -15.83 12.71
CA ALA A 254 5.23 -16.02 11.28
C ALA A 254 5.60 -17.45 10.93
N ARG A 255 6.45 -18.08 11.76
CA ARG A 255 6.84 -19.50 11.62
C ARG A 255 5.66 -20.46 11.76
N ALA A 256 4.81 -20.26 12.77
CA ALA A 256 3.63 -21.11 12.96
C ALA A 256 2.61 -20.89 11.84
N ALA A 257 2.39 -19.64 11.45
CA ALA A 257 1.42 -19.29 10.40
C ALA A 257 1.82 -19.82 9.01
N SER A 258 3.10 -19.84 8.69
CA SER A 258 3.61 -20.42 7.42
C SER A 258 3.81 -21.94 7.47
N ASN A 259 3.79 -22.54 8.65
CA ASN A 259 4.19 -23.94 8.90
C ASN A 259 5.61 -24.25 8.36
N ASP A 260 6.52 -23.28 8.39
CA ASP A 260 7.91 -23.41 7.94
C ASP A 260 8.87 -22.85 8.99
N ALA A 261 9.76 -23.73 9.50
CA ALA A 261 10.72 -23.39 10.54
C ALA A 261 11.79 -22.39 10.07
N SER A 262 12.02 -22.24 8.78
CA SER A 262 12.97 -21.28 8.20
C SER A 262 12.43 -19.85 8.17
N VAL A 263 11.13 -19.66 8.24
CA VAL A 263 10.48 -18.33 8.29
C VAL A 263 10.80 -17.66 9.62
N SER A 264 11.19 -16.39 9.55
CA SER A 264 11.62 -15.63 10.72
C SER A 264 10.62 -14.58 11.18
N LYS A 265 9.99 -13.85 10.27
CA LYS A 265 9.13 -12.70 10.60
C LYS A 265 8.20 -12.31 9.45
N VAL A 266 7.30 -11.35 9.70
CA VAL A 266 6.61 -10.60 8.63
C VAL A 266 7.65 -9.76 7.89
N VAL A 267 7.53 -9.70 6.56
CA VAL A 267 8.40 -8.87 5.71
C VAL A 267 8.33 -7.42 6.18
N MET A 268 9.48 -6.78 6.33
CA MET A 268 9.53 -5.39 6.77
C MET A 268 8.77 -4.49 5.78
N ASN A 269 8.02 -3.54 6.31
CA ASN A 269 7.18 -2.62 5.54
C ASN A 269 6.04 -3.22 4.70
N CYS A 270 5.83 -4.53 4.74
CA CYS A 270 4.67 -5.19 4.14
C CYS A 270 3.41 -4.89 4.98
N ALA A 271 2.65 -3.87 4.62
CA ALA A 271 1.38 -3.58 5.28
C ALA A 271 0.41 -4.76 5.10
N PRO A 272 -0.22 -5.30 6.18
CA PRO A 272 -1.25 -6.31 6.02
C PRO A 272 -2.44 -5.78 5.20
N ALA A 273 -3.03 -6.60 4.33
CA ALA A 273 -4.24 -6.24 3.59
C ALA A 273 -5.42 -7.10 4.00
N CYS A 274 -6.64 -6.55 3.98
CA CYS A 274 -7.86 -7.30 4.30
C CYS A 274 -8.63 -7.68 3.03
N SER A 275 -9.32 -8.83 3.07
CA SER A 275 -10.33 -9.15 2.05
C SER A 275 -11.47 -8.12 2.05
N GLY A 276 -12.22 -8.05 0.96
CA GLY A 276 -13.34 -7.10 0.83
C GLY A 276 -14.46 -7.29 1.87
N ASP A 277 -14.61 -8.50 2.40
CA ASP A 277 -15.55 -8.85 3.49
C ASP A 277 -14.91 -8.77 4.89
N PHE A 278 -13.63 -8.37 4.98
CA PHE A 278 -12.83 -8.28 6.20
C PHE A 278 -12.69 -9.59 7.01
N GLN A 279 -12.93 -10.75 6.39
CA GLN A 279 -12.80 -12.05 7.07
C GLN A 279 -11.40 -12.66 6.94
N THR A 280 -10.56 -12.11 6.06
CA THR A 280 -9.21 -12.62 5.80
C THR A 280 -8.21 -11.47 5.83
N VAL A 281 -7.04 -11.71 6.45
CA VAL A 281 -5.88 -10.81 6.40
C VAL A 281 -4.78 -11.49 5.59
N TYR A 282 -4.26 -10.77 4.60
CA TYR A 282 -3.13 -11.19 3.77
C TYR A 282 -1.86 -10.48 4.22
N VAL A 283 -0.77 -11.21 4.38
CA VAL A 283 0.53 -10.65 4.78
C VAL A 283 1.67 -11.54 4.26
N ALA A 284 2.76 -10.92 3.84
CA ALA A 284 3.96 -11.68 3.46
C ALA A 284 4.89 -11.90 4.65
N VAL A 285 5.51 -13.09 4.67
CA VAL A 285 6.54 -13.47 5.66
C VAL A 285 7.78 -13.96 4.94
N ASN A 286 8.97 -13.78 5.55
CA ASN A 286 10.23 -14.18 4.96
C ASN A 286 11.14 -14.95 5.91
N THR A 287 12.17 -15.59 5.30
CA THR A 287 13.23 -16.30 6.00
C THR A 287 14.16 -15.32 6.71
N ALA A 288 14.97 -15.83 7.64
CA ALA A 288 16.01 -15.04 8.27
C ALA A 288 17.06 -14.57 7.23
N VAL A 289 17.64 -13.39 7.48
CA VAL A 289 18.80 -12.92 6.73
C VAL A 289 19.97 -13.84 7.01
N VAL A 290 20.52 -14.44 5.96
CA VAL A 290 21.74 -15.26 6.01
C VAL A 290 22.74 -14.69 5.02
N ALA A 291 23.95 -14.40 5.47
CA ALA A 291 24.98 -13.81 4.62
C ALA A 291 25.20 -14.63 3.33
N GLY A 292 25.14 -13.92 2.19
CA GLY A 292 25.30 -14.52 0.86
C GLY A 292 24.06 -15.25 0.32
N THR A 293 22.91 -15.19 1.01
CA THR A 293 21.61 -15.69 0.51
C THR A 293 20.57 -14.59 0.51
N ARG A 294 19.62 -14.68 -0.42
CA ARG A 294 18.45 -13.80 -0.43
C ARG A 294 17.34 -14.39 0.41
N GLN A 295 16.51 -13.52 0.97
CA GLN A 295 15.33 -13.94 1.70
C GLN A 295 14.27 -14.44 0.73
N SER A 296 13.66 -15.58 1.04
CA SER A 296 12.48 -16.09 0.35
C SER A 296 11.31 -16.18 1.33
N GLY A 297 10.08 -16.38 0.84
CA GLY A 297 8.96 -16.30 1.75
C GLY A 297 7.66 -16.86 1.24
N TYR A 298 6.60 -16.52 1.96
CA TYR A 298 5.23 -16.91 1.72
C TYR A 298 4.31 -15.71 1.76
N LEU A 299 3.24 -15.74 0.98
CA LEU A 299 2.05 -14.95 1.22
C LEU A 299 1.08 -15.80 2.05
N LEU A 300 0.58 -15.25 3.15
CA LEU A 300 -0.33 -15.91 4.07
C LEU A 300 -1.73 -15.31 3.92
N ALA A 301 -2.75 -16.17 4.03
CA ALA A 301 -4.14 -15.79 4.28
C ALA A 301 -4.52 -16.27 5.67
N LEU A 302 -4.84 -15.36 6.57
CA LEU A 302 -5.18 -15.63 7.95
C LEU A 302 -6.63 -15.22 8.22
N ASP A 303 -7.31 -15.95 9.09
CA ASP A 303 -8.59 -15.51 9.64
C ASP A 303 -8.41 -14.19 10.41
N SER A 304 -9.17 -13.17 10.08
CA SER A 304 -9.00 -11.82 10.66
C SER A 304 -9.33 -11.73 12.15
N THR A 305 -10.11 -12.67 12.68
CA THR A 305 -10.52 -12.69 14.09
C THR A 305 -9.57 -13.52 14.94
N THR A 306 -9.25 -14.73 14.48
CA THR A 306 -8.48 -15.72 15.25
C THR A 306 -7.00 -15.77 14.88
N LEU A 307 -6.61 -15.16 13.77
CA LEU A 307 -5.28 -15.26 13.12
C LEU A 307 -4.89 -16.70 12.74
N THR A 308 -5.85 -17.62 12.67
CA THR A 308 -5.62 -18.99 12.19
C THR A 308 -5.31 -18.96 10.71
N THR A 309 -4.29 -19.70 10.28
CA THR A 309 -3.91 -19.78 8.88
C THR A 309 -4.99 -20.51 8.07
N LYS A 310 -5.51 -19.82 7.05
CA LYS A 310 -6.40 -20.36 6.03
C LYS A 310 -5.60 -20.95 4.86
N ALA A 311 -4.53 -20.24 4.46
CA ALA A 311 -3.60 -20.68 3.41
C ALA A 311 -2.21 -20.03 3.60
N ALA A 312 -1.20 -20.72 3.08
CA ALA A 312 0.16 -20.23 2.96
C ALA A 312 0.71 -20.65 1.59
N VAL A 313 0.99 -19.70 0.71
CA VAL A 313 1.54 -19.97 -0.62
C VAL A 313 3.00 -19.51 -0.68
N ARG A 314 3.90 -20.40 -1.10
CA ARG A 314 5.30 -20.04 -1.34
C ARG A 314 5.38 -19.12 -2.54
N LEU A 315 6.11 -18.01 -2.38
CA LEU A 315 6.34 -17.05 -3.44
C LEU A 315 7.45 -17.56 -4.35
N THR A 316 7.11 -17.87 -5.60
CA THR A 316 8.01 -18.50 -6.57
C THR A 316 8.06 -17.70 -7.86
N ASP A 317 9.21 -17.68 -8.46
CA ASP A 317 9.46 -17.11 -9.79
C ASP A 317 8.68 -17.93 -10.84
N PRO A 318 7.81 -17.32 -11.63
CA PRO A 318 6.93 -18.03 -12.55
C PRO A 318 7.65 -18.67 -13.74
N VAL A 319 8.91 -18.29 -14.02
CA VAL A 319 9.72 -18.89 -15.11
C VAL A 319 10.47 -20.12 -14.60
N THR A 320 11.12 -20.00 -13.45
CA THR A 320 12.03 -21.03 -12.95
C THR A 320 11.39 -21.98 -11.96
N GLY A 321 10.27 -21.58 -11.32
CA GLY A 321 9.69 -22.27 -10.18
C GLY A 321 10.53 -22.23 -8.90
N MET A 322 11.66 -21.53 -8.93
CA MET A 322 12.52 -21.33 -7.77
C MET A 322 11.90 -20.27 -6.83
N PRO A 323 12.30 -20.26 -5.54
CA PRO A 323 11.85 -19.19 -4.64
C PRO A 323 12.23 -17.81 -5.16
N SER A 324 11.24 -16.93 -5.29
CA SER A 324 11.44 -15.51 -5.53
C SER A 324 12.07 -14.84 -4.32
N TRP A 325 12.72 -13.69 -4.53
CA TRP A 325 13.28 -12.93 -3.43
C TRP A 325 12.22 -12.03 -2.80
N VAL A 326 12.17 -12.06 -1.48
CA VAL A 326 11.21 -11.33 -0.62
C VAL A 326 12.04 -10.67 0.48
N ASP A 327 12.90 -9.75 0.07
CA ASP A 327 13.84 -9.07 0.94
C ASP A 327 13.14 -7.95 1.75
N ASP A 328 13.74 -7.56 2.87
CA ASP A 328 13.23 -6.53 3.78
C ASP A 328 13.35 -5.11 3.23
N ASP A 329 14.18 -4.89 2.25
CA ASP A 329 14.31 -3.62 1.53
C ASP A 329 13.26 -3.45 0.42
N GLY A 330 12.52 -4.51 0.07
CA GLY A 330 11.32 -4.41 -0.74
C GLY A 330 10.17 -3.79 0.06
N THR A 331 9.39 -2.93 -0.58
CA THR A 331 8.27 -2.22 0.06
C THR A 331 6.91 -2.72 -0.41
N SER A 332 6.87 -3.87 -1.11
CA SER A 332 5.63 -4.46 -1.60
C SER A 332 4.69 -4.85 -0.46
N SER A 333 3.43 -4.55 -0.65
CA SER A 333 2.33 -4.98 0.22
C SER A 333 1.27 -5.69 -0.62
N PRO A 334 0.49 -6.61 -0.05
CA PRO A 334 -0.61 -7.23 -0.80
C PRO A 334 -1.64 -6.18 -1.22
N THR A 335 -2.17 -6.30 -2.44
CA THR A 335 -3.34 -5.55 -2.91
C THR A 335 -4.49 -6.51 -3.13
N VAL A 336 -5.68 -6.18 -2.67
CA VAL A 336 -6.89 -7.00 -2.83
C VAL A 336 -7.85 -6.31 -3.78
N ALA A 337 -8.16 -6.99 -4.88
CA ALA A 337 -9.07 -6.50 -5.89
C ALA A 337 -10.56 -6.66 -5.50
N PRO A 338 -11.49 -5.96 -6.18
CA PRO A 338 -12.92 -6.03 -5.88
C PRO A 338 -13.55 -7.42 -6.01
N ASN A 339 -12.96 -8.31 -6.81
CA ASN A 339 -13.37 -9.71 -6.94
C ASN A 339 -12.69 -10.65 -5.93
N GLY A 340 -11.86 -10.11 -5.03
CA GLY A 340 -11.13 -10.84 -4.00
C GLY A 340 -9.77 -11.39 -4.45
N GLU A 341 -9.36 -11.23 -5.70
CA GLU A 341 -8.02 -11.62 -6.16
C GLU A 341 -6.93 -10.81 -5.44
N VAL A 342 -5.78 -11.45 -5.21
CA VAL A 342 -4.69 -10.90 -4.40
C VAL A 342 -3.42 -10.79 -5.25
N PHE A 343 -2.76 -9.64 -5.16
CA PHE A 343 -1.53 -9.33 -5.89
C PHE A 343 -0.40 -9.04 -4.91
N TYR A 344 0.81 -9.52 -5.21
CA TYR A 344 1.99 -9.27 -4.39
C TYR A 344 3.25 -9.21 -5.24
N GLY A 345 4.05 -8.15 -5.10
CA GLY A 345 5.28 -7.94 -5.84
C GLY A 345 6.48 -8.66 -5.22
N VAL A 346 7.30 -9.28 -6.07
CA VAL A 346 8.54 -9.98 -5.67
C VAL A 346 9.66 -9.70 -6.69
N LEU A 347 10.94 -9.93 -6.31
CA LEU A 347 12.02 -10.03 -7.30
C LEU A 347 12.06 -11.41 -7.93
N GLU A 348 12.66 -11.51 -9.12
CA GLU A 348 12.97 -12.78 -9.76
C GLU A 348 13.95 -13.63 -8.93
N ALA A 349 13.95 -14.95 -9.16
CA ALA A 349 14.78 -15.88 -8.40
C ALA A 349 16.29 -15.71 -8.68
N ASN A 350 16.68 -15.34 -9.89
CA ASN A 350 18.06 -15.13 -10.30
C ASN A 350 18.18 -13.75 -10.95
N LEU A 351 18.96 -12.85 -10.36
CA LEU A 351 19.25 -11.55 -10.95
C LEU A 351 20.38 -11.63 -11.97
N PRO A 352 20.29 -10.94 -13.11
CA PRO A 352 19.17 -10.09 -13.59
C PRO A 352 18.37 -10.80 -14.70
N ASP A 353 17.94 -12.05 -14.52
CA ASP A 353 17.28 -12.85 -15.57
C ASP A 353 16.02 -12.17 -16.13
N HIS A 354 15.35 -11.37 -15.31
CA HIS A 354 14.21 -10.55 -15.71
C HIS A 354 14.51 -9.05 -15.62
N ASN A 355 15.75 -8.63 -15.88
CA ASN A 355 16.22 -7.23 -15.81
C ASN A 355 15.99 -6.57 -14.45
N SER A 356 16.00 -7.32 -13.36
CA SER A 356 15.66 -6.89 -11.99
C SER A 356 14.25 -6.27 -11.84
N ARG A 357 13.32 -6.68 -12.70
CA ARG A 357 11.92 -6.22 -12.71
C ARG A 357 11.06 -6.96 -11.70
N GLY A 358 11.45 -8.20 -11.37
CA GLY A 358 10.60 -9.08 -10.57
C GLY A 358 9.27 -9.42 -11.23
N TRP A 359 8.31 -9.85 -10.41
CA TRP A 359 7.01 -10.33 -10.85
C TRP A 359 5.91 -9.80 -9.92
N LEU A 360 4.81 -9.32 -10.47
CA LEU A 360 3.58 -9.12 -9.70
C LEU A 360 2.83 -10.46 -9.66
N LEU A 361 3.02 -11.21 -8.59
CA LEU A 361 2.35 -12.49 -8.42
C LEU A 361 0.85 -12.29 -8.19
N HIS A 362 0.04 -13.18 -8.72
CA HIS A 362 -1.41 -13.07 -8.76
C HIS A 362 -2.05 -14.37 -8.27
N PHE A 363 -2.96 -14.27 -7.34
CA PHE A 363 -3.64 -15.39 -6.68
C PHE A 363 -5.15 -15.17 -6.64
N ASP A 364 -5.92 -16.24 -6.49
CA ASP A 364 -7.31 -16.14 -6.08
C ASP A 364 -7.42 -15.73 -4.60
N ALA A 365 -8.63 -15.41 -4.13
CA ALA A 365 -8.88 -14.97 -2.76
C ALA A 365 -8.48 -16.00 -1.68
N THR A 366 -8.36 -17.29 -2.06
CA THR A 366 -7.98 -18.36 -1.14
C THR A 366 -6.48 -18.65 -1.12
N LEU A 367 -5.71 -18.02 -2.01
CA LEU A 367 -4.30 -18.31 -2.30
C LEU A 367 -4.01 -19.75 -2.77
N LEU A 368 -5.02 -20.50 -3.14
CA LEU A 368 -4.86 -21.90 -3.60
C LEU A 368 -4.57 -22.00 -5.09
N GLN A 369 -4.92 -20.99 -5.86
CA GLN A 369 -4.69 -20.95 -7.30
C GLN A 369 -3.81 -19.75 -7.68
N THR A 370 -2.65 -20.04 -8.24
CA THR A 370 -1.82 -19.03 -8.91
C THR A 370 -2.45 -18.67 -10.26
N ARG A 371 -2.47 -17.38 -10.58
CA ARG A 371 -3.00 -16.79 -11.80
C ARG A 371 -1.87 -16.24 -12.68
N LEU A 372 -2.22 -15.58 -13.78
CA LEU A 372 -1.24 -14.89 -14.64
C LEU A 372 -0.46 -13.84 -13.86
N PRO A 373 0.88 -13.87 -13.83
CA PRO A 373 1.67 -12.82 -13.18
C PRO A 373 1.73 -11.55 -14.05
N GLY A 374 2.03 -10.41 -13.41
CA GLY A 374 2.46 -9.22 -14.12
C GLY A 374 3.97 -9.23 -14.36
N SER A 375 4.42 -8.67 -15.47
CA SER A 375 5.84 -8.62 -15.88
C SER A 375 6.66 -7.52 -15.17
N PHE A 376 6.22 -7.08 -14.01
CA PHE A 376 6.94 -6.21 -13.09
C PHE A 376 6.34 -6.35 -11.69
N GLY A 377 7.16 -6.35 -10.64
CA GLY A 377 6.66 -6.45 -9.27
C GLY A 377 7.62 -6.00 -8.20
N TRP A 378 8.89 -5.78 -8.53
CA TRP A 378 9.88 -5.39 -7.53
C TRP A 378 9.52 -4.06 -6.89
N ASP A 379 9.46 -4.06 -5.56
CA ASP A 379 9.22 -2.86 -4.76
C ASP A 379 7.94 -2.10 -5.18
N ASP A 380 6.90 -2.86 -5.52
CA ASP A 380 5.66 -2.33 -6.07
C ASP A 380 4.43 -2.87 -5.33
N THR A 381 3.50 -1.99 -5.02
CA THR A 381 2.16 -2.30 -4.56
C THR A 381 1.18 -1.76 -5.59
N ALA A 382 0.64 -2.63 -6.43
CA ALA A 382 -0.23 -2.23 -7.52
C ALA A 382 -1.49 -1.52 -7.01
N SER A 383 -1.92 -0.43 -7.67
CA SER A 383 -3.20 0.23 -7.36
C SER A 383 -4.32 -0.29 -8.25
N ILE A 384 -5.55 -0.32 -7.73
CA ILE A 384 -6.74 -0.82 -8.43
C ILE A 384 -7.38 0.32 -9.25
N VAL A 385 -7.39 0.18 -10.55
CA VAL A 385 -7.97 1.15 -11.50
C VAL A 385 -9.31 0.60 -12.00
N PRO A 386 -10.46 1.24 -11.71
CA PRO A 386 -11.73 0.84 -12.33
C PRO A 386 -11.62 0.82 -13.85
N ALA A 387 -11.92 -0.30 -14.50
CA ALA A 387 -11.76 -0.43 -15.96
C ALA A 387 -12.58 0.60 -16.74
N ALA A 388 -13.68 1.07 -16.17
CA ALA A 388 -14.53 2.13 -16.73
C ALA A 388 -13.81 3.49 -16.89
N MET A 389 -12.69 3.73 -16.18
CA MET A 389 -11.87 4.93 -16.38
C MET A 389 -11.15 4.94 -17.74
N VAL A 390 -10.93 3.77 -18.34
CA VAL A 390 -10.16 3.61 -19.58
C VAL A 390 -11.10 3.43 -20.75
N ALA A 391 -11.49 4.53 -21.40
CA ALA A 391 -12.48 4.53 -22.47
C ALA A 391 -12.08 3.66 -23.69
N SER A 392 -10.79 3.42 -23.90
CA SER A 392 -10.26 2.54 -24.98
C SER A 392 -10.27 1.05 -24.60
N TYR A 393 -10.44 0.68 -23.34
CA TYR A 393 -10.44 -0.70 -22.88
C TYR A 393 -11.63 -1.49 -23.45
N ARG A 394 -11.38 -2.71 -23.91
CA ARG A 394 -12.38 -3.61 -24.54
C ARG A 394 -12.34 -5.02 -23.94
N GLY A 395 -11.62 -5.20 -22.84
CA GLY A 395 -11.57 -6.48 -22.12
C GLY A 395 -12.81 -6.68 -21.24
N SER A 396 -12.81 -7.77 -20.49
CA SER A 396 -13.92 -8.19 -19.62
C SER A 396 -13.69 -7.91 -18.13
N SER A 397 -12.48 -7.51 -17.73
CA SER A 397 -12.19 -7.21 -16.33
C SER A 397 -12.93 -5.94 -15.89
N SER A 398 -13.45 -5.92 -14.66
CA SER A 398 -14.04 -4.74 -14.05
C SER A 398 -12.99 -3.76 -13.51
N TYR A 399 -11.74 -4.18 -13.40
CA TYR A 399 -10.61 -3.40 -12.92
C TYR A 399 -9.34 -3.73 -13.70
N LEU A 400 -8.38 -2.83 -13.66
CA LEU A 400 -7.02 -2.95 -14.14
C LEU A 400 -6.06 -2.69 -12.98
N LEU A 401 -4.79 -3.03 -13.17
CA LEU A 401 -3.74 -2.80 -12.17
C LEU A 401 -2.80 -1.71 -12.67
N MET A 402 -2.63 -0.64 -11.88
CA MET A 402 -1.59 0.34 -12.11
C MET A 402 -0.33 -0.08 -11.38
N THR A 403 0.78 -0.14 -12.10
CA THR A 403 2.09 -0.58 -11.60
C THR A 403 3.21 0.25 -12.22
N LYS A 404 4.33 0.42 -11.50
CA LYS A 404 5.57 0.81 -12.16
C LYS A 404 5.99 -0.32 -13.12
N TYR A 405 6.67 0.06 -14.22
CA TYR A 405 6.98 -0.88 -15.30
C TYR A 405 8.33 -0.56 -15.92
N ASN A 406 9.33 -0.40 -15.04
CA ASN A 406 10.68 -0.05 -15.42
C ASN A 406 11.37 -1.16 -16.23
N ASN A 407 12.29 -0.78 -17.09
CA ASN A 407 13.23 -1.68 -17.74
C ASN A 407 14.65 -1.11 -17.54
N TYR A 408 15.17 -1.38 -16.34
CA TYR A 408 16.36 -0.73 -15.77
C TYR A 408 17.58 -0.80 -16.69
N GLY A 409 18.13 0.37 -17.05
CA GLY A 409 19.34 0.46 -17.86
C GLY A 409 20.53 -0.23 -17.21
N GLY A 410 21.23 -1.08 -17.99
CA GLY A 410 22.39 -1.82 -17.49
C GLY A 410 22.07 -3.02 -16.57
N LYS A 411 20.80 -3.41 -16.42
CA LYS A 411 20.38 -4.65 -15.78
C LYS A 411 19.99 -5.66 -16.85
N GLY A 412 20.68 -6.79 -16.95
CA GLY A 412 20.44 -7.76 -18.03
C GLY A 412 20.48 -7.12 -19.41
N SER A 413 19.36 -7.19 -20.14
CA SER A 413 19.14 -6.55 -21.44
C SER A 413 18.33 -5.25 -21.35
N GLY A 414 18.17 -4.67 -20.16
CA GLY A 414 17.36 -3.47 -19.93
C GLY A 414 17.87 -2.25 -20.69
N ASP A 415 16.95 -1.55 -21.32
CA ASP A 415 17.21 -0.41 -22.23
C ASP A 415 17.04 0.96 -21.56
N GLY A 416 16.68 1.00 -20.28
CA GLY A 416 16.42 2.24 -19.53
C GLY A 416 15.12 2.96 -19.95
N LEU A 417 14.25 2.32 -20.75
CA LEU A 417 12.96 2.90 -21.13
C LEU A 417 11.91 2.64 -20.03
N ASN A 418 12.04 3.37 -18.93
CA ASN A 418 11.24 3.21 -17.74
C ASN A 418 9.82 3.77 -17.92
N ARG A 419 8.82 2.96 -17.57
CA ARG A 419 7.38 3.23 -17.78
C ARG A 419 6.57 3.03 -16.51
N VAL A 420 5.34 3.50 -16.55
CA VAL A 420 4.23 2.98 -15.75
C VAL A 420 3.23 2.31 -16.67
N ALA A 421 2.46 1.35 -16.17
CA ALA A 421 1.56 0.53 -16.96
C ALA A 421 0.19 0.34 -16.30
N LEU A 422 -0.83 0.10 -17.13
CA LEU A 422 -2.08 -0.54 -16.75
C LEU A 422 -2.09 -1.97 -17.29
N LEU A 423 -2.27 -2.94 -16.40
CA LEU A 423 -2.31 -4.36 -16.72
C LEU A 423 -3.73 -4.91 -16.57
N ASP A 424 -4.14 -5.77 -17.51
CA ASP A 424 -5.40 -6.53 -17.44
C ASP A 424 -5.13 -7.91 -16.82
N PRO A 425 -5.62 -8.20 -15.61
CA PRO A 425 -5.38 -9.49 -14.96
C PRO A 425 -6.13 -10.64 -15.61
N SER A 426 -7.10 -10.37 -16.48
CA SER A 426 -7.96 -11.38 -17.13
C SER A 426 -7.51 -11.78 -18.54
N GLN A 427 -6.60 -11.02 -19.16
CA GLN A 427 -6.05 -11.29 -20.48
C GLN A 427 -4.54 -11.48 -20.41
N SER A 428 -4.01 -12.23 -21.39
CA SER A 428 -2.58 -12.54 -21.45
C SER A 428 -1.91 -11.98 -22.70
N GLN A 429 -0.63 -11.72 -22.55
CA GLN A 429 0.35 -11.54 -23.60
C GLN A 429 1.61 -12.35 -23.26
N ASN A 430 2.51 -12.55 -24.21
CA ASN A 430 3.81 -13.12 -23.88
C ASN A 430 4.71 -12.02 -23.29
N ASP A 431 5.37 -12.35 -22.19
CA ASP A 431 6.43 -11.49 -21.64
C ASP A 431 7.58 -11.33 -22.64
N PHE A 432 8.07 -10.12 -22.81
CA PHE A 432 9.08 -9.80 -23.83
C PHE A 432 10.48 -10.34 -23.49
N LEU A 433 10.76 -10.66 -22.23
CA LEU A 433 12.04 -11.21 -21.78
C LEU A 433 12.01 -12.74 -21.70
N SER A 434 11.07 -13.30 -20.99
CA SER A 434 10.99 -14.73 -20.68
C SER A 434 10.12 -15.53 -21.65
N GLY A 435 9.22 -14.85 -22.37
CA GLY A 435 8.27 -15.48 -23.29
C GLY A 435 7.08 -16.20 -22.61
N ILE A 436 7.00 -16.26 -21.29
CA ILE A 436 5.84 -16.86 -20.60
C ILE A 436 4.59 -15.97 -20.74
N PRO A 437 3.38 -16.54 -20.58
CA PRO A 437 2.16 -15.74 -20.49
C PRO A 437 2.16 -14.86 -19.23
N VAL A 438 1.92 -13.56 -19.41
CA VAL A 438 1.77 -12.57 -18.34
C VAL A 438 0.51 -11.74 -18.57
N MET A 439 0.09 -10.95 -17.59
CA MET A 439 -1.01 -9.99 -17.72
C MET A 439 -0.78 -9.07 -18.92
N LYS A 440 -1.85 -8.81 -19.66
CA LYS A 440 -1.78 -7.98 -20.87
C LYS A 440 -1.64 -6.51 -20.51
N GLU A 441 -0.69 -5.84 -21.17
CA GLU A 441 -0.59 -4.39 -21.16
C GLU A 441 -1.79 -3.76 -21.86
N VAL A 442 -2.51 -2.88 -21.16
CA VAL A 442 -3.63 -2.09 -21.70
C VAL A 442 -3.13 -0.71 -22.15
N MET A 443 -2.36 -0.09 -21.28
CA MET A 443 -1.72 1.21 -21.52
C MET A 443 -0.34 1.24 -20.90
N THR A 444 0.59 1.91 -21.54
CA THR A 444 1.90 2.26 -20.96
C THR A 444 2.24 3.70 -21.30
N ILE A 445 2.99 4.36 -20.41
CA ILE A 445 3.53 5.69 -20.69
C ILE A 445 4.97 5.79 -20.17
N LEU A 446 5.85 6.37 -20.99
CA LEU A 446 7.27 6.52 -20.72
C LEU A 446 7.51 7.66 -19.72
N SER A 447 8.51 7.50 -18.84
CA SER A 447 9.04 8.59 -18.03
C SER A 447 9.47 9.78 -18.90
N GLN A 448 9.38 10.98 -18.35
CA GLN A 448 9.56 12.20 -19.14
C GLN A 448 10.97 12.81 -19.02
N THR A 449 11.71 12.43 -17.98
CA THR A 449 13.01 13.03 -17.68
C THR A 449 14.14 12.09 -18.13
N PRO A 450 15.06 12.53 -19.01
CA PRO A 450 16.22 11.74 -19.40
C PRO A 450 17.07 11.34 -18.19
N ASP A 451 17.57 10.11 -18.19
CA ASP A 451 18.47 9.64 -17.13
C ASP A 451 19.91 10.10 -17.42
N PRO A 452 20.52 10.90 -16.53
CA PRO A 452 21.90 11.32 -16.71
C PRO A 452 22.92 10.19 -16.54
N GLN A 453 22.52 9.08 -15.89
CA GLN A 453 23.39 7.94 -15.63
C GLN A 453 23.36 6.89 -16.75
N TYR A 454 22.31 6.90 -17.60
CA TYR A 454 22.12 5.93 -18.67
C TYR A 454 21.73 6.61 -19.99
N ALA A 455 22.68 6.74 -20.91
CA ALA A 455 22.48 7.44 -22.18
C ALA A 455 21.35 6.82 -23.02
N GLY A 456 20.34 7.62 -23.36
CA GLY A 456 19.15 7.20 -24.10
C GLY A 456 18.03 6.66 -23.24
N GLY A 457 18.25 6.44 -21.93
CA GLY A 457 17.24 6.07 -20.95
C GLY A 457 16.53 7.25 -20.33
N PHE A 458 15.57 6.95 -19.49
CA PHE A 458 14.77 7.89 -18.71
C PHE A 458 14.83 7.54 -17.24
N LYS A 459 14.62 8.54 -16.37
CA LYS A 459 14.51 8.34 -14.91
C LYS A 459 13.49 7.24 -14.60
N GLU A 460 13.84 6.38 -13.66
CA GLU A 460 12.98 5.30 -13.21
C GLU A 460 11.79 5.82 -12.40
N TRP A 461 10.76 5.01 -12.35
CA TRP A 461 9.61 5.23 -11.50
C TRP A 461 9.86 4.55 -10.16
N CYS A 462 10.13 5.34 -9.13
CA CYS A 462 10.29 4.87 -7.76
C CYS A 462 9.01 5.14 -6.95
N ILE A 463 7.89 4.68 -7.46
CA ILE A 463 6.60 4.73 -6.78
C ILE A 463 6.31 3.38 -6.13
N ASN A 464 5.75 3.40 -4.93
CA ASN A 464 5.22 2.20 -4.30
C ASN A 464 3.75 2.01 -4.67
N THR A 465 2.89 3.03 -4.46
CA THR A 465 1.51 3.05 -4.94
C THR A 465 1.18 4.40 -5.57
N ALA A 466 0.39 4.38 -6.66
CA ALA A 466 -0.19 5.58 -7.25
C ALA A 466 -1.56 5.89 -6.64
N ALA A 467 -1.97 7.16 -6.65
CA ALA A 467 -3.33 7.55 -6.27
C ALA A 467 -4.24 7.57 -7.51
N ILE A 468 -5.33 6.85 -7.43
CA ILE A 468 -6.31 6.70 -8.52
C ILE A 468 -7.45 7.68 -8.28
N ASP A 469 -7.76 8.51 -9.25
CA ASP A 469 -8.91 9.41 -9.24
C ASP A 469 -9.98 8.94 -10.25
N PRO A 470 -10.99 8.19 -9.79
CA PRO A 470 -12.06 7.70 -10.68
C PRO A 470 -12.96 8.82 -11.22
N PHE A 471 -12.98 9.96 -10.56
CA PHE A 471 -13.89 11.08 -10.91
C PHE A 471 -13.35 11.92 -12.07
N THR A 472 -12.02 12.13 -12.10
CA THR A 472 -11.37 12.82 -13.23
C THR A 472 -10.77 11.84 -14.24
N GLN A 473 -10.94 10.53 -14.02
CA GLN A 473 -10.37 9.46 -14.85
C GLN A 473 -8.86 9.63 -15.04
N SER A 474 -8.15 9.90 -13.95
CA SER A 474 -6.71 10.13 -13.97
C SER A 474 -5.99 9.39 -12.84
N ILE A 475 -4.69 9.25 -12.99
CA ILE A 475 -3.79 8.63 -12.00
C ILE A 475 -2.71 9.64 -11.63
N LEU A 476 -2.49 9.82 -10.32
CA LEU A 476 -1.48 10.72 -9.77
C LEU A 476 -0.23 9.90 -9.46
N VAL A 477 0.89 10.23 -10.08
CA VAL A 477 2.17 9.51 -9.94
C VAL A 477 3.26 10.48 -9.55
N ASN A 478 3.82 10.26 -8.35
CA ASN A 478 4.99 10.98 -7.86
C ASN A 478 6.25 10.23 -8.32
N ASN A 479 7.28 10.93 -8.80
CA ASN A 479 8.47 10.32 -9.38
C ASN A 479 9.77 10.84 -8.76
N GLU A 480 10.85 10.08 -8.88
CA GLU A 480 12.18 10.44 -8.38
C GLU A 480 12.82 11.62 -9.12
N ASP A 481 12.33 11.96 -10.30
CA ASP A 481 12.74 13.16 -11.04
C ASP A 481 12.28 14.47 -10.37
N GLY A 482 11.57 14.37 -9.27
CA GLY A 482 11.07 15.50 -8.50
C GLY A 482 9.75 16.06 -8.97
N TYR A 483 9.05 15.39 -9.88
CA TYR A 483 7.75 15.81 -10.37
C TYR A 483 6.61 14.91 -9.89
N LEU A 484 5.46 15.52 -9.65
CA LEU A 484 4.16 14.86 -9.57
C LEU A 484 3.44 15.01 -10.91
N TYR A 485 2.94 13.92 -11.47
CA TYR A 485 2.26 13.86 -12.76
C TYR A 485 0.81 13.46 -12.60
N ARG A 486 -0.06 13.99 -13.49
CA ARG A 486 -1.42 13.47 -13.73
C ARG A 486 -1.43 12.73 -15.06
N TRP A 487 -1.63 11.42 -15.00
CA TRP A 487 -1.81 10.56 -16.17
C TRP A 487 -3.29 10.46 -16.52
N ASP A 488 -3.71 10.97 -17.66
CA ASP A 488 -5.09 10.97 -18.14
C ASP A 488 -5.41 9.67 -18.90
N MET A 489 -6.46 8.97 -18.46
CA MET A 489 -6.83 7.66 -19.00
C MET A 489 -7.56 7.73 -20.33
N GLY A 490 -8.11 8.88 -20.70
CA GLY A 490 -8.77 9.09 -22.00
C GLY A 490 -7.78 9.32 -23.15
N THR A 491 -6.68 10.02 -22.87
CA THR A 491 -5.69 10.44 -23.87
C THR A 491 -4.38 9.66 -23.83
N ASN A 492 -4.12 8.91 -22.77
CA ASN A 492 -2.83 8.29 -22.47
C ASN A 492 -1.67 9.31 -22.46
N GLN A 493 -1.87 10.46 -21.83
CA GLN A 493 -0.90 11.55 -21.74
C GLN A 493 -0.72 12.00 -20.29
N PHE A 494 0.46 12.52 -19.94
CA PHE A 494 0.60 13.34 -18.76
C PHE A 494 0.06 14.74 -19.09
N THR A 495 -1.18 15.01 -18.66
CA THR A 495 -1.88 16.27 -18.95
C THR A 495 -1.48 17.41 -18.02
N GLU A 496 -1.01 17.07 -16.84
CA GLU A 496 -0.51 18.02 -15.84
C GLU A 496 0.76 17.46 -15.19
N ARG A 497 1.67 18.35 -14.83
CA ARG A 497 2.81 18.03 -13.97
C ARG A 497 3.22 19.24 -13.15
N ILE A 498 3.72 19.00 -11.95
CA ILE A 498 4.26 20.05 -11.09
C ILE A 498 5.59 19.60 -10.48
N GLN A 499 6.57 20.48 -10.52
CA GLN A 499 7.86 20.21 -9.89
C GLN A 499 7.78 20.44 -8.39
N LEU A 500 8.13 19.41 -7.61
CA LEU A 500 8.18 19.43 -6.15
C LEU A 500 9.59 19.74 -5.67
N THR A 501 10.59 19.07 -6.25
CA THR A 501 12.01 19.18 -5.90
C THR A 501 12.89 19.13 -7.13
N SER A 502 14.21 19.14 -6.94
CA SER A 502 15.18 18.92 -8.01
C SER A 502 15.41 17.46 -8.38
N GLY A 503 14.70 16.52 -7.73
CA GLY A 503 14.84 15.09 -8.02
C GLY A 503 16.05 14.42 -7.32
N VAL A 504 16.34 14.81 -6.09
CA VAL A 504 17.42 14.23 -5.28
C VAL A 504 16.93 13.24 -4.22
N GLY A 505 15.78 12.64 -4.42
CA GLY A 505 15.22 11.68 -3.48
C GLY A 505 14.22 10.75 -4.13
N GLU A 506 14.08 9.59 -3.58
CA GLU A 506 13.15 8.59 -4.06
C GLU A 506 11.74 8.85 -3.54
N ALA A 507 10.74 8.66 -4.40
CA ALA A 507 9.34 8.96 -4.11
C ALA A 507 8.55 7.68 -3.82
N TYR A 508 9.06 6.84 -2.92
CA TYR A 508 8.44 5.54 -2.60
C TYR A 508 7.16 5.63 -1.78
N THR A 509 6.96 6.74 -1.07
CA THR A 509 5.76 6.92 -0.25
C THR A 509 4.52 7.08 -1.15
N PRO A 510 3.40 6.42 -0.82
CA PRO A 510 2.17 6.55 -1.58
C PRO A 510 1.72 8.00 -1.74
N THR A 511 1.24 8.35 -2.94
CA THR A 511 0.52 9.61 -3.19
C THR A 511 -0.86 9.55 -2.56
N VAL A 512 -1.33 10.63 -1.95
CA VAL A 512 -2.55 10.68 -1.13
C VAL A 512 -3.51 11.75 -1.66
N ILE A 513 -4.81 11.47 -1.63
CA ILE A 513 -5.87 12.43 -2.02
C ILE A 513 -6.59 12.88 -0.75
N GLY A 514 -6.64 14.20 -0.55
CA GLY A 514 -7.29 14.86 0.58
C GLY A 514 -8.81 14.89 0.49
N ALA A 515 -9.46 15.27 1.59
CA ALA A 515 -10.92 15.36 1.66
C ALA A 515 -11.51 16.54 0.84
N ASP A 516 -10.67 17.49 0.43
CA ASP A 516 -11.00 18.60 -0.46
C ASP A 516 -10.47 18.40 -1.89
N GLY A 517 -9.88 17.23 -2.18
CA GLY A 517 -9.29 16.89 -3.46
C GLY A 517 -7.86 17.41 -3.67
N ALA A 518 -7.25 18.08 -2.71
CA ALA A 518 -5.82 18.39 -2.77
C ALA A 518 -5.01 17.08 -2.83
N VAL A 519 -3.89 17.10 -3.53
CA VAL A 519 -3.01 15.94 -3.66
C VAL A 519 -1.81 16.15 -2.74
N PHE A 520 -1.49 15.11 -1.96
CA PHE A 520 -0.34 15.12 -1.06
C PHE A 520 0.70 14.13 -1.57
N ALA A 521 1.94 14.60 -1.74
CA ALA A 521 3.05 13.80 -2.22
C ALA A 521 4.31 14.10 -1.39
N ILE A 522 5.05 13.04 -1.02
CA ILE A 522 6.35 13.19 -0.36
C ILE A 522 7.45 13.05 -1.41
N ASN A 523 8.36 14.00 -1.43
CA ASN A 523 9.55 13.96 -2.27
C ASN A 523 10.70 14.66 -1.53
N ASN A 524 11.88 14.07 -1.52
CA ASN A 524 13.07 14.59 -0.85
C ASN A 524 12.81 15.09 0.58
N ALA A 525 12.32 14.22 1.45
CA ALA A 525 12.08 14.47 2.88
C ALA A 525 11.04 15.58 3.19
N ALA A 526 10.23 15.98 2.23
CA ALA A 526 9.17 16.97 2.41
C ALA A 526 7.84 16.50 1.85
N LEU A 527 6.76 16.79 2.58
CA LEU A 527 5.39 16.64 2.09
C LEU A 527 4.96 17.93 1.40
N PHE A 528 4.39 17.79 0.24
CA PHE A 528 3.80 18.86 -0.56
C PHE A 528 2.29 18.69 -0.62
N SER A 529 1.53 19.76 -0.44
CA SER A 529 0.12 19.87 -0.76
C SER A 529 -0.02 20.57 -2.10
N ILE A 530 -0.71 19.93 -3.05
CA ILE A 530 -0.86 20.41 -4.42
C ILE A 530 -2.34 20.59 -4.73
N GLY A 531 -2.70 21.72 -5.33
CA GLY A 531 -4.08 22.04 -5.69
C GLY A 531 -4.21 23.40 -6.38
N ARG A 532 -5.41 24.04 -6.21
CA ARG A 532 -5.74 25.36 -6.75
C ARG A 532 -5.15 26.51 -5.97
#